data_c0b8af57ddac88e64f9be08c2debd4bc
#
_entry.id   c0b8af57ddac88e64f9be08c2debd4bc
#
_cell.length_a   1.000
_cell.length_b   1.000
_cell.length_c   1.000
_cell.angle_alpha   90.00
_cell.angle_beta   90.00
_cell.angle_gamma   90.00
#
_symmetry.space_group_name_H-M   'P 1'
#
loop_
_entity.id
_entity.type
_entity.pdbx_description
1 polymer ?
#
loop_
_entity_poly.entity_id
_entity_poly.type
_entity_poly.pdbx_seq_one_letter_code
_entity_poly.pdbx_strand_id
1 'polypeptide(L)'
;MSDPLTEVVRLLKPRAVFANLISGKGDWAVRYAQYGQPSFCIMLEGHCCLAVDGHEPVTLSAGDFVLLPSTPPFTLSSFGPAPTVHIDPKVVPGGGGERRHGDLAGEPDMRSLGGAFLFDGADPGLLASLLPLVIHVKGSQRLAQLVRMVGEEYQDPQSGKELVLSHLVGMLLIEAMRWTTAGAAPPGLLRGLGDTRLAPALQQMHADVTRAWTVAQLAEIAALSRSAFFDRFTRTVGTPPMDYLLRWRMEIAKSLLRHERMAVADVSERVGYGSTSTFSVAFSRHVGQSPSRYARDGPPVAQAATLVTTPIRRDEGKSMIDASSVL
;
A
#
# COMPACT_ATOMS: atom_id res chain seq x y z
N MET A 1 10.75 7.57 23.02
CA MET A 1 9.36 7.05 22.85
C MET A 1 9.23 6.65 21.41
N SER A 2 8.83 5.43 21.11
CA SER A 2 8.64 4.96 19.75
C SER A 2 7.35 5.56 19.17
N ASP A 3 7.43 6.13 17.97
CA ASP A 3 6.28 6.65 17.24
C ASP A 3 5.54 5.47 16.58
N PRO A 4 4.25 5.23 16.86
CA PRO A 4 3.50 4.09 16.32
C PRO A 4 3.48 4.04 14.79
N LEU A 5 3.47 5.19 14.12
CA LEU A 5 3.56 5.22 12.66
C LEU A 5 4.91 4.68 12.19
N THR A 6 5.99 5.05 12.88
CA THR A 6 7.32 4.50 12.62
C THR A 6 7.36 2.98 12.81
N GLU A 7 6.71 2.45 13.87
CA GLU A 7 6.64 1.01 14.09
C GLU A 7 5.84 0.28 13.00
N VAL A 8 4.72 0.87 12.54
CA VAL A 8 3.95 0.33 11.41
C VAL A 8 4.82 0.29 10.15
N VAL A 9 5.50 1.38 9.80
CA VAL A 9 6.36 1.43 8.60
C VAL A 9 7.53 0.44 8.71
N ARG A 10 8.16 0.32 9.89
CA ARG A 10 9.22 -0.66 10.13
C ARG A 10 8.74 -2.10 10.00
N LEU A 11 7.53 -2.39 10.50
CA LEU A 11 6.93 -3.72 10.39
C LEU A 11 6.59 -4.04 8.93
N LEU A 12 6.03 -3.09 8.20
CA LEU A 12 5.66 -3.27 6.80
C LEU A 12 6.85 -3.43 5.87
N LYS A 13 7.97 -2.75 6.14
CA LYS A 13 9.15 -2.68 5.23
C LYS A 13 8.71 -2.46 3.77
N PRO A 14 8.04 -1.35 3.48
CA PRO A 14 7.46 -1.13 2.17
C PRO A 14 8.55 -0.97 1.10
N ARG A 15 8.36 -1.67 -0.01
CA ARG A 15 9.13 -1.50 -1.24
C ARG A 15 8.17 -1.17 -2.37
N ALA A 16 8.36 -0.04 -3.03
CA ALA A 16 7.55 0.32 -4.17
C ALA A 16 7.98 -0.45 -5.42
N VAL A 17 7.00 -0.93 -6.16
CA VAL A 17 7.20 -1.50 -7.50
C VAL A 17 6.39 -0.68 -8.49
N PHE A 18 7.07 -0.09 -9.45
CA PHE A 18 6.40 0.67 -10.50
C PHE A 18 5.91 -0.27 -11.57
N ALA A 19 4.62 -0.17 -11.87
CA ALA A 19 4.03 -0.95 -12.94
C ALA A 19 4.21 -0.24 -14.29
N ASN A 20 3.66 0.99 -14.46
CA ASN A 20 3.66 1.70 -15.73
C ASN A 20 3.37 3.19 -15.58
N LEU A 21 3.83 3.97 -16.56
CA LEU A 21 3.26 5.27 -16.86
C LEU A 21 1.91 5.03 -17.56
N ILE A 22 0.86 5.65 -17.07
CA ILE A 22 -0.49 5.60 -17.65
C ILE A 22 -0.79 6.98 -18.20
N SER A 23 -1.17 7.04 -19.47
CA SER A 23 -1.61 8.28 -20.10
C SER A 23 -2.96 8.11 -20.77
N GLY A 24 -3.69 9.21 -20.91
CA GLY A 24 -5.00 9.22 -21.54
C GLY A 24 -5.20 10.45 -22.40
N LYS A 25 -6.02 10.31 -23.47
CA LYS A 25 -6.45 11.43 -24.30
C LYS A 25 -7.89 11.24 -24.77
N GLY A 26 -8.66 12.34 -24.74
CA GLY A 26 -10.08 12.31 -25.10
C GLY A 26 -10.89 11.41 -24.18
N ASP A 27 -11.83 10.67 -24.75
CA ASP A 27 -12.73 9.81 -23.96
C ASP A 27 -12.18 8.40 -23.84
N TRP A 28 -12.03 7.93 -22.60
CA TRP A 28 -11.53 6.59 -22.27
C TRP A 28 -12.03 6.13 -20.89
N ALA A 29 -12.15 4.81 -20.71
CA ALA A 29 -12.44 4.17 -19.44
C ALA A 29 -11.74 2.83 -19.34
N VAL A 30 -11.10 2.56 -18.19
CA VAL A 30 -10.40 1.31 -17.91
C VAL A 30 -10.83 0.75 -16.58
N ARG A 31 -11.38 -0.45 -16.58
CA ARG A 31 -11.79 -1.19 -15.39
C ARG A 31 -10.71 -2.20 -15.01
N TYR A 32 -10.16 -2.03 -13.84
CA TYR A 32 -9.18 -2.94 -13.25
C TYR A 32 -9.88 -3.96 -12.36
N ALA A 33 -9.57 -5.25 -12.55
CA ALA A 33 -10.03 -6.30 -11.65
C ALA A 33 -9.33 -6.20 -10.27
N GLN A 34 -9.86 -6.91 -9.29
CA GLN A 34 -9.29 -6.94 -7.95
C GLN A 34 -7.82 -7.41 -7.97
N TYR A 35 -6.92 -6.57 -7.47
CA TYR A 35 -5.52 -6.92 -7.30
C TYR A 35 -5.26 -7.57 -5.95
N GLY A 36 -5.85 -7.05 -4.88
CA GLY A 36 -5.73 -7.58 -3.52
C GLY A 36 -4.44 -7.19 -2.80
N GLN A 37 -3.51 -6.52 -3.48
CA GLN A 37 -2.29 -5.95 -2.89
C GLN A 37 -2.42 -4.42 -2.83
N PRO A 38 -1.69 -3.76 -1.92
CA PRO A 38 -1.67 -2.32 -1.88
C PRO A 38 -1.12 -1.72 -3.18
N SER A 39 -1.87 -0.78 -3.75
CA SER A 39 -1.45 -0.06 -4.96
C SER A 39 -1.57 1.44 -4.78
N PHE A 40 -0.86 2.17 -5.61
CA PHE A 40 -0.87 3.62 -5.61
C PHE A 40 -1.02 4.19 -7.03
N CYS A 41 -1.53 5.41 -7.08
CA CYS A 41 -1.56 6.23 -8.28
C CYS A 41 -1.03 7.64 -7.93
N ILE A 42 -0.10 8.14 -8.74
CA ILE A 42 0.49 9.47 -8.65
C ILE A 42 0.06 10.23 -9.89
N MET A 43 -0.69 11.30 -9.73
CA MET A 43 -1.10 12.15 -10.84
C MET A 43 0.01 13.14 -11.17
N LEU A 44 0.64 12.99 -12.32
CA LEU A 44 1.71 13.86 -12.80
C LEU A 44 1.17 15.07 -13.54
N GLU A 45 0.22 14.85 -14.48
CA GLU A 45 -0.36 15.89 -15.34
C GLU A 45 -1.85 15.65 -15.54
N GLY A 46 -2.61 16.71 -15.75
CA GLY A 46 -4.02 16.66 -16.09
C GLY A 46 -4.91 16.19 -14.95
N HIS A 47 -6.01 15.53 -15.31
CA HIS A 47 -7.01 15.05 -14.37
C HIS A 47 -7.78 13.84 -14.92
N CYS A 48 -8.30 12.98 -14.03
CA CYS A 48 -9.16 11.86 -14.39
C CYS A 48 -10.13 11.52 -13.23
N CYS A 49 -11.08 10.64 -13.47
CA CYS A 49 -11.99 10.11 -12.47
C CYS A 49 -11.50 8.74 -12.00
N LEU A 50 -11.48 8.55 -10.67
CA LEU A 50 -11.26 7.26 -10.01
C LEU A 50 -12.56 6.83 -9.34
N ALA A 51 -13.14 5.71 -9.78
CA ALA A 51 -14.30 5.07 -9.16
C ALA A 51 -13.88 3.71 -8.58
N VAL A 52 -13.81 3.62 -7.26
CA VAL A 52 -13.48 2.39 -6.52
C VAL A 52 -14.77 1.75 -6.02
N ASP A 53 -14.93 0.43 -6.18
CA ASP A 53 -16.11 -0.27 -5.69
C ASP A 53 -16.25 -0.09 -4.18
N GLY A 54 -17.44 0.33 -3.75
CA GLY A 54 -17.74 0.62 -2.35
C GLY A 54 -17.30 2.02 -1.86
N HIS A 55 -16.88 2.89 -2.78
CA HIS A 55 -16.49 4.27 -2.46
C HIS A 55 -17.08 5.25 -3.50
N GLU A 56 -17.41 6.46 -3.07
CA GLU A 56 -17.82 7.52 -3.98
C GLU A 56 -16.70 7.86 -4.98
N PRO A 57 -17.03 8.09 -6.26
CA PRO A 57 -16.03 8.48 -7.26
C PRO A 57 -15.31 9.77 -6.88
N VAL A 58 -14.02 9.82 -7.14
CA VAL A 58 -13.18 10.99 -6.85
C VAL A 58 -12.47 11.49 -8.11
N THR A 59 -12.38 12.81 -8.24
CA THR A 59 -11.54 13.43 -9.27
C THR A 59 -10.11 13.52 -8.78
N LEU A 60 -9.19 12.99 -9.57
CA LEU A 60 -7.75 13.10 -9.36
C LEU A 60 -7.20 14.21 -10.25
N SER A 61 -6.33 15.05 -9.71
CA SER A 61 -5.69 16.17 -10.40
C SER A 61 -4.18 16.09 -10.24
N ALA A 62 -3.44 16.76 -11.11
CA ALA A 62 -1.98 16.84 -11.03
C ALA A 62 -1.50 17.23 -9.62
N GLY A 63 -0.55 16.48 -9.08
CA GLY A 63 -0.06 16.61 -7.71
C GLY A 63 -0.78 15.75 -6.68
N ASP A 64 -1.87 15.06 -7.04
CA ASP A 64 -2.59 14.15 -6.16
C ASP A 64 -1.88 12.80 -6.05
N PHE A 65 -2.02 12.19 -4.88
CA PHE A 65 -1.60 10.83 -4.60
C PHE A 65 -2.78 10.02 -4.06
N VAL A 66 -2.95 8.81 -4.60
CA VAL A 66 -3.93 7.85 -4.11
C VAL A 66 -3.23 6.58 -3.65
N LEU A 67 -3.64 6.06 -2.51
CA LEU A 67 -3.29 4.74 -2.02
C LEU A 67 -4.57 3.90 -1.85
N LEU A 68 -4.56 2.71 -2.42
CA LEU A 68 -5.58 1.67 -2.25
C LEU A 68 -4.97 0.53 -1.44
N PRO A 69 -5.19 0.44 -0.11
CA PRO A 69 -4.52 -0.54 0.76
C PRO A 69 -4.80 -2.01 0.45
N SER A 70 -5.91 -2.31 -0.21
CA SER A 70 -6.27 -3.68 -0.62
C SER A 70 -6.66 -3.80 -2.10
N THR A 71 -6.57 -2.70 -2.84
CA THR A 71 -6.90 -2.59 -4.27
C THR A 71 -8.10 -3.43 -4.69
N PRO A 72 -9.33 -3.04 -4.29
CA PRO A 72 -10.56 -3.63 -4.83
C PRO A 72 -10.69 -3.31 -6.31
N PRO A 73 -11.69 -3.86 -7.03
CA PRO A 73 -11.94 -3.44 -8.40
C PRO A 73 -12.19 -1.94 -8.49
N PHE A 74 -11.60 -1.28 -9.48
CA PHE A 74 -11.75 0.16 -9.68
C PHE A 74 -11.73 0.53 -11.17
N THR A 75 -12.29 1.69 -11.49
CA THR A 75 -12.25 2.27 -12.84
C THR A 75 -11.49 3.59 -12.82
N LEU A 76 -10.55 3.75 -13.75
CA LEU A 76 -10.00 5.05 -14.14
C LEU A 76 -10.63 5.46 -15.44
N SER A 77 -11.06 6.73 -15.57
CA SER A 77 -11.69 7.22 -16.78
C SER A 77 -11.48 8.72 -17.00
N SER A 78 -11.63 9.14 -18.23
CA SER A 78 -11.96 10.53 -18.58
C SER A 78 -13.36 10.87 -18.02
N PHE A 79 -13.83 12.08 -18.29
CA PHE A 79 -15.16 12.55 -17.86
C PHE A 79 -16.23 12.37 -18.94
N GLY A 80 -15.84 12.05 -20.17
CA GLY A 80 -16.74 11.75 -21.26
C GLY A 80 -17.19 10.28 -21.31
N PRO A 81 -18.23 9.97 -22.05
CA PRO A 81 -18.70 8.61 -22.24
C PRO A 81 -17.72 7.81 -23.10
N ALA A 82 -17.22 6.69 -22.59
CA ALA A 82 -16.31 5.81 -23.32
C ALA A 82 -16.60 4.33 -23.07
N PRO A 83 -16.34 3.45 -24.06
CA PRO A 83 -16.36 2.02 -23.83
C PRO A 83 -15.30 1.62 -22.79
N THR A 84 -15.68 0.75 -21.87
CA THR A 84 -14.79 0.33 -20.78
C THR A 84 -13.90 -0.83 -21.22
N VAL A 85 -12.60 -0.64 -21.18
CA VAL A 85 -11.60 -1.71 -21.36
C VAL A 85 -11.35 -2.40 -20.03
N HIS A 86 -11.41 -3.74 -20.00
CA HIS A 86 -11.17 -4.52 -18.79
C HIS A 86 -9.73 -5.03 -18.73
N ILE A 87 -9.05 -4.81 -17.61
CA ILE A 87 -7.67 -5.23 -17.37
C ILE A 87 -7.61 -6.04 -16.07
N ASP A 88 -6.96 -7.20 -16.14
CA ASP A 88 -6.56 -7.94 -14.94
C ASP A 88 -5.11 -7.53 -14.58
N PRO A 89 -4.90 -6.82 -13.47
CA PRO A 89 -3.56 -6.35 -13.08
C PRO A 89 -2.60 -7.50 -12.74
N LYS A 90 -3.10 -8.71 -12.50
CA LYS A 90 -2.26 -9.89 -12.21
C LYS A 90 -1.63 -10.50 -13.47
N VAL A 91 -2.24 -10.25 -14.63
CA VAL A 91 -1.81 -10.81 -15.93
C VAL A 91 -0.97 -9.81 -16.72
N VAL A 92 -1.00 -8.55 -16.31
CA VAL A 92 -0.31 -7.48 -17.02
C VAL A 92 1.21 -7.64 -16.83
N PRO A 93 2.00 -7.83 -17.92
CA PRO A 93 3.44 -7.86 -17.81
C PRO A 93 3.97 -6.55 -17.21
N GLY A 94 4.69 -6.65 -16.11
CA GLY A 94 5.48 -5.54 -15.58
C GLY A 94 6.65 -5.27 -16.54
N GLY A 95 6.48 -4.35 -17.45
CA GLY A 95 7.54 -3.93 -18.35
C GLY A 95 7.45 -2.42 -18.50
N GLY A 96 8.41 -1.68 -17.98
CA GLY A 96 8.43 -0.23 -17.91
C GLY A 96 8.15 0.45 -19.26
N GLY A 97 6.89 0.67 -19.55
CA GLY A 97 6.43 1.36 -20.74
C GLY A 97 5.21 2.23 -20.43
N GLU A 98 4.91 3.15 -21.32
CA GLU A 98 3.70 3.95 -21.26
C GLU A 98 2.50 3.12 -21.75
N ARG A 99 1.42 3.13 -20.96
CA ARG A 99 0.12 2.60 -21.36
C ARG A 99 -0.80 3.75 -21.69
N ARG A 100 -1.13 3.84 -22.96
CA ARG A 100 -1.99 4.91 -23.44
C ARG A 100 -3.41 4.43 -23.65
N HIS A 101 -4.36 5.25 -23.20
CA HIS A 101 -5.80 5.03 -23.33
C HIS A 101 -6.46 6.14 -24.14
N GLY A 102 -7.55 5.82 -24.82
CA GLY A 102 -8.28 6.75 -25.68
C GLY A 102 -7.58 7.00 -27.02
N ASP A 103 -7.48 8.25 -27.42
CA ASP A 103 -6.82 8.62 -28.69
C ASP A 103 -5.30 8.42 -28.57
N LEU A 104 -4.74 7.66 -29.50
CA LEU A 104 -3.31 7.36 -29.56
C LEU A 104 -2.48 8.47 -30.21
N ALA A 105 -3.13 9.44 -30.88
CA ALA A 105 -2.46 10.52 -31.60
C ALA A 105 -2.25 11.76 -30.70
N GLY A 106 -1.15 12.48 -30.89
CA GLY A 106 -0.81 13.74 -30.22
C GLY A 106 -0.49 13.60 -28.75
N GLU A 107 -0.33 14.71 -28.02
CA GLU A 107 -0.01 14.73 -26.60
C GLU A 107 -1.19 14.26 -25.75
N PRO A 108 -0.95 13.51 -24.65
CA PRO A 108 -1.99 13.10 -23.72
C PRO A 108 -2.54 14.27 -22.90
N ASP A 109 -3.79 14.15 -22.49
CA ASP A 109 -4.46 15.13 -21.64
C ASP A 109 -4.18 14.87 -20.14
N MET A 110 -3.74 13.65 -19.81
CA MET A 110 -3.34 13.25 -18.46
C MET A 110 -2.17 12.27 -18.50
N ARG A 111 -1.34 12.33 -17.46
CA ARG A 111 -0.30 11.33 -17.15
C ARG A 111 -0.31 10.99 -15.67
N SER A 112 -0.20 9.70 -15.37
CA SER A 112 -0.09 9.19 -14.02
C SER A 112 0.90 8.03 -13.93
N LEU A 113 1.52 7.87 -12.77
CA LEU A 113 2.32 6.69 -12.43
C LEU A 113 1.48 5.76 -11.55
N GLY A 114 1.27 4.54 -12.00
CA GLY A 114 0.65 3.48 -11.23
C GLY A 114 1.66 2.45 -10.76
N GLY A 115 1.50 1.94 -9.54
CA GLY A 115 2.37 0.93 -8.99
C GLY A 115 1.77 0.21 -7.80
N ALA A 116 2.54 -0.73 -7.25
CA ALA A 116 2.17 -1.48 -6.05
C ALA A 116 3.24 -1.36 -4.99
N PHE A 117 2.83 -1.55 -3.73
CA PHE A 117 3.74 -1.77 -2.63
C PHE A 117 3.87 -3.27 -2.38
N LEU A 118 5.10 -3.74 -2.33
CA LEU A 118 5.44 -5.04 -1.75
C LEU A 118 5.90 -4.82 -0.31
N PHE A 119 5.52 -5.71 0.57
CA PHE A 119 5.88 -5.66 1.98
C PHE A 119 6.74 -6.86 2.32
N ASP A 120 8.02 -6.60 2.60
CA ASP A 120 8.97 -7.65 2.95
C ASP A 120 8.87 -8.05 4.44
N GLY A 121 8.11 -7.30 5.25
CA GLY A 121 8.06 -7.46 6.72
C GLY A 121 6.74 -7.98 7.29
N ALA A 122 5.61 -7.76 6.62
CA ALA A 122 4.29 -8.10 7.17
C ALA A 122 3.30 -8.52 6.09
N ASP A 123 2.19 -9.09 6.53
CA ASP A 123 1.05 -9.39 5.65
C ASP A 123 0.46 -8.09 5.07
N PRO A 124 0.27 -8.00 3.74
CA PRO A 124 -0.43 -6.88 3.12
C PRO A 124 -1.80 -6.58 3.74
N GLY A 125 -2.46 -7.60 4.28
CA GLY A 125 -3.72 -7.47 5.02
C GLY A 125 -3.63 -6.57 6.26
N LEU A 126 -2.43 -6.42 6.87
CA LEU A 126 -2.24 -5.47 7.96
C LEU A 126 -2.54 -4.04 7.50
N LEU A 127 -1.96 -3.61 6.39
CA LEU A 127 -2.19 -2.26 5.85
C LEU A 127 -3.68 -2.03 5.58
N ALA A 128 -4.33 -3.02 4.95
CA ALA A 128 -5.76 -2.97 4.67
C ALA A 128 -6.63 -2.91 5.94
N SER A 129 -6.18 -3.52 7.05
CA SER A 129 -6.90 -3.48 8.33
C SER A 129 -6.71 -2.18 9.12
N LEU A 130 -5.64 -1.44 8.84
CA LEU A 130 -5.27 -0.22 9.55
C LEU A 130 -5.71 1.06 8.82
N LEU A 131 -5.94 0.97 7.52
CA LEU A 131 -6.18 2.11 6.64
C LEU A 131 -7.58 2.07 6.01
N PRO A 132 -8.14 3.24 5.64
CA PRO A 132 -9.38 3.30 4.86
C PRO A 132 -9.21 2.66 3.48
N LEU A 133 -10.34 2.30 2.85
CA LEU A 133 -10.37 1.68 1.52
C LEU A 133 -9.63 2.50 0.46
N VAL A 134 -9.77 3.83 0.55
CA VAL A 134 -9.14 4.80 -0.35
C VAL A 134 -8.51 5.90 0.49
N ILE A 135 -7.25 6.17 0.28
CA ILE A 135 -6.56 7.36 0.79
C ILE A 135 -6.28 8.26 -0.41
N HIS A 136 -6.99 9.36 -0.49
CA HIS A 136 -6.77 10.40 -1.49
C HIS A 136 -6.17 11.63 -0.81
N VAL A 137 -4.92 11.93 -1.13
CA VAL A 137 -4.21 13.11 -0.62
C VAL A 137 -4.17 14.16 -1.70
N LYS A 138 -4.77 15.32 -1.41
CA LYS A 138 -4.85 16.48 -2.30
C LYS A 138 -4.50 17.75 -1.56
N GLY A 139 -4.00 18.75 -2.29
CA GLY A 139 -3.73 20.08 -1.74
C GLY A 139 -2.57 20.15 -0.75
N SER A 140 -1.78 19.11 -0.57
CA SER A 140 -0.58 19.12 0.25
C SER A 140 0.60 19.63 -0.59
N GLN A 141 1.15 20.79 -0.21
CA GLN A 141 2.31 21.36 -0.89
C GLN A 141 3.53 20.42 -0.84
N ARG A 142 3.75 19.76 0.29
CA ARG A 142 4.84 18.79 0.47
C ARG A 142 4.65 17.56 -0.42
N LEU A 143 3.42 17.05 -0.50
CA LEU A 143 3.12 15.92 -1.36
C LEU A 143 3.30 16.29 -2.84
N ALA A 144 2.82 17.45 -3.27
CA ALA A 144 2.99 17.93 -4.64
C ALA A 144 4.48 18.10 -5.02
N GLN A 145 5.36 18.46 -4.06
CA GLN A 145 6.81 18.46 -4.29
C GLN A 145 7.35 17.05 -4.52
N LEU A 146 6.97 16.07 -3.69
CA LEU A 146 7.37 14.68 -3.85
C LEU A 146 6.88 14.09 -5.18
N VAL A 147 5.63 14.40 -5.57
CA VAL A 147 5.07 13.98 -6.87
C VAL A 147 5.88 14.53 -8.03
N ARG A 148 6.27 15.82 -7.99
CA ARG A 148 7.14 16.40 -9.02
C ARG A 148 8.50 15.71 -9.08
N MET A 149 9.15 15.48 -7.93
CA MET A 149 10.43 14.74 -7.88
C MET A 149 10.31 13.34 -8.48
N VAL A 150 9.21 12.64 -8.24
CA VAL A 150 8.94 11.34 -8.86
C VAL A 150 8.81 11.47 -10.37
N GLY A 151 8.11 12.49 -10.86
CA GLY A 151 7.96 12.75 -12.31
C GLY A 151 9.29 13.06 -12.99
N GLU A 152 10.09 13.93 -12.38
CA GLU A 152 11.44 14.30 -12.87
C GLU A 152 12.36 13.07 -12.90
N GLU A 153 12.45 12.32 -11.81
CA GLU A 153 13.27 11.10 -11.72
C GLU A 153 12.80 10.02 -12.71
N TYR A 154 11.47 9.91 -12.94
CA TYR A 154 10.96 8.94 -13.91
C TYR A 154 11.39 9.24 -15.34
N GLN A 155 11.51 10.51 -15.71
CA GLN A 155 11.93 10.95 -17.05
C GLN A 155 13.46 10.89 -17.25
N ASP A 156 14.24 10.94 -16.16
CA ASP A 156 15.71 10.96 -16.24
C ASP A 156 16.29 9.54 -16.28
N PRO A 157 17.10 9.19 -17.31
CA PRO A 157 17.70 7.86 -17.45
C PRO A 157 19.00 7.67 -16.61
N GLN A 158 19.11 8.28 -15.44
CA GLN A 158 20.31 8.20 -14.60
C GLN A 158 20.47 6.85 -13.89
N SER A 159 21.73 6.55 -13.52
CA SER A 159 22.02 5.38 -12.67
C SER A 159 21.42 5.56 -11.27
N GLY A 160 20.82 4.50 -10.72
CA GLY A 160 20.17 4.55 -9.41
C GLY A 160 18.71 5.00 -9.42
N LYS A 161 18.13 5.32 -10.57
CA LYS A 161 16.74 5.73 -10.76
C LYS A 161 15.73 4.89 -9.99
N GLU A 162 15.80 3.55 -10.10
CA GLU A 162 14.86 2.67 -9.42
C GLU A 162 14.93 2.80 -7.89
N LEU A 163 16.15 2.98 -7.35
CA LEU A 163 16.35 3.17 -5.92
C LEU A 163 15.79 4.52 -5.45
N VAL A 164 16.07 5.59 -6.18
CA VAL A 164 15.56 6.94 -5.87
C VAL A 164 14.03 6.95 -5.93
N LEU A 165 13.43 6.41 -6.98
CA LEU A 165 11.98 6.28 -7.12
C LEU A 165 11.37 5.49 -5.96
N SER A 166 11.98 4.36 -5.57
CA SER A 166 11.51 3.55 -4.44
C SER A 166 11.49 4.35 -3.14
N HIS A 167 12.52 5.16 -2.87
CA HIS A 167 12.56 6.01 -1.68
C HIS A 167 11.52 7.14 -1.73
N LEU A 168 11.38 7.81 -2.88
CA LEU A 168 10.38 8.87 -3.06
C LEU A 168 8.95 8.35 -2.85
N VAL A 169 8.62 7.18 -3.39
CA VAL A 169 7.31 6.57 -3.19
C VAL A 169 7.12 6.08 -1.76
N GLY A 170 8.18 5.60 -1.10
CA GLY A 170 8.17 5.33 0.33
C GLY A 170 7.83 6.57 1.16
N MET A 171 8.37 7.73 0.80
CA MET A 171 8.03 9.01 1.44
C MET A 171 6.57 9.42 1.18
N LEU A 172 6.06 9.21 -0.04
CA LEU A 172 4.64 9.45 -0.36
C LEU A 172 3.71 8.58 0.49
N LEU A 173 4.06 7.30 0.71
CA LEU A 173 3.31 6.42 1.61
C LEU A 173 3.24 7.00 3.03
N ILE A 174 4.37 7.45 3.58
CA ILE A 174 4.42 8.04 4.92
C ILE A 174 3.58 9.32 4.98
N GLU A 175 3.67 10.19 3.98
CA GLU A 175 2.85 11.41 3.92
C GLU A 175 1.35 11.09 3.79
N ALA A 176 0.97 10.08 3.01
CA ALA A 176 -0.41 9.62 2.92
C ALA A 176 -0.93 9.11 4.28
N MET A 177 -0.11 8.36 5.01
CA MET A 177 -0.46 7.90 6.35
C MET A 177 -0.60 9.06 7.35
N ARG A 178 0.27 10.07 7.28
CA ARG A 178 0.16 11.29 8.10
C ARG A 178 -1.09 12.10 7.78
N TRP A 179 -1.44 12.19 6.49
CA TRP A 179 -2.64 12.91 6.05
C TRP A 179 -3.91 12.33 6.66
N THR A 180 -3.99 11.01 6.78
CA THR A 180 -5.15 10.34 7.38
C THR A 180 -5.26 10.56 8.89
N THR A 181 -4.17 10.95 9.58
CA THR A 181 -4.23 11.30 11.01
C THR A 181 -4.84 12.68 11.24
N ALA A 182 -4.77 13.58 10.27
CA ALA A 182 -5.16 15.00 10.40
C ALA A 182 -6.61 15.31 9.99
N GLY A 183 -7.34 14.37 9.38
CA GLY A 183 -8.66 14.63 8.77
C GLY A 183 -9.79 13.73 9.25
N ALA A 184 -10.92 13.78 8.53
CA ALA A 184 -12.09 12.92 8.75
C ALA A 184 -11.87 11.47 8.26
N ALA A 185 -10.75 10.86 8.65
CA ALA A 185 -10.45 9.48 8.28
C ALA A 185 -11.49 8.52 8.86
N PRO A 186 -11.86 7.45 8.13
CA PRO A 186 -12.67 6.38 8.69
C PRO A 186 -12.01 5.75 9.92
N PRO A 187 -12.75 5.00 10.74
CA PRO A 187 -12.18 4.32 11.90
C PRO A 187 -10.95 3.50 11.54
N GLY A 188 -9.87 3.65 12.30
CA GLY A 188 -8.60 2.97 12.08
C GLY A 188 -7.50 3.44 13.02
N LEU A 189 -6.34 2.76 12.99
CA LEU A 189 -5.18 3.13 13.80
C LEU A 189 -4.78 4.60 13.61
N LEU A 190 -4.69 5.06 12.37
CA LEU A 190 -4.23 6.42 12.07
C LEU A 190 -5.17 7.48 12.66
N ARG A 191 -6.49 7.24 12.62
CA ARG A 191 -7.46 8.09 13.31
C ARG A 191 -7.26 8.07 14.83
N GLY A 192 -6.95 6.90 15.40
CA GLY A 192 -6.61 6.75 16.82
C GLY A 192 -5.37 7.54 17.22
N LEU A 193 -4.34 7.58 16.36
CA LEU A 193 -3.11 8.35 16.56
C LEU A 193 -3.33 9.88 16.44
N GLY A 194 -4.31 10.29 15.65
CA GLY A 194 -4.75 11.69 15.58
C GLY A 194 -5.62 12.14 16.76
N ASP A 195 -6.14 11.21 17.55
CA ASP A 195 -6.95 11.51 18.74
C ASP A 195 -6.05 11.81 19.95
N THR A 196 -6.07 13.04 20.45
CA THR A 196 -5.18 13.50 21.53
C THR A 196 -5.32 12.72 22.85
N ARG A 197 -6.46 12.05 23.08
CA ARG A 197 -6.69 11.21 24.25
C ARG A 197 -6.23 9.76 24.04
N LEU A 198 -6.45 9.22 22.84
CA LEU A 198 -6.11 7.82 22.53
C LEU A 198 -4.65 7.63 22.13
N ALA A 199 -4.03 8.64 21.51
CA ALA A 199 -2.67 8.55 21.03
C ALA A 199 -1.65 8.11 22.10
N PRO A 200 -1.66 8.64 23.35
CA PRO A 200 -0.76 8.19 24.40
C PRO A 200 -0.94 6.71 24.75
N ALA A 201 -2.18 6.22 24.81
CA ALA A 201 -2.46 4.82 25.11
C ALA A 201 -1.99 3.90 23.96
N LEU A 202 -2.24 4.27 22.71
CA LEU A 202 -1.73 3.55 21.53
C LEU A 202 -0.20 3.53 21.52
N GLN A 203 0.47 4.65 21.81
CA GLN A 203 1.92 4.74 21.91
C GLN A 203 2.49 3.77 22.95
N GLN A 204 1.86 3.69 24.11
CA GLN A 204 2.30 2.76 25.17
C GLN A 204 2.06 1.29 24.79
N MET A 205 0.92 0.97 24.16
CA MET A 205 0.64 -0.38 23.66
C MET A 205 1.70 -0.84 22.65
N HIS A 206 2.13 0.05 21.76
CA HIS A 206 3.16 -0.25 20.75
C HIS A 206 4.57 -0.29 21.35
N ALA A 207 4.88 0.58 22.31
CA ALA A 207 6.20 0.64 22.94
C ALA A 207 6.50 -0.61 23.82
N ASP A 208 5.46 -1.19 24.43
CA ASP A 208 5.58 -2.41 25.23
C ASP A 208 4.45 -3.39 24.90
N VAL A 209 4.64 -4.11 23.81
CA VAL A 209 3.70 -5.12 23.32
C VAL A 209 3.62 -6.34 24.22
N THR A 210 4.68 -6.61 25.01
CA THR A 210 4.79 -7.78 25.88
C THR A 210 3.95 -7.62 27.14
N ARG A 211 3.75 -6.38 27.57
CA ARG A 211 3.03 -6.07 28.81
C ARG A 211 1.59 -6.57 28.76
N ALA A 212 1.14 -7.16 29.88
CA ALA A 212 -0.25 -7.58 30.08
C ALA A 212 -1.15 -6.35 30.33
N TRP A 213 -1.40 -5.57 29.30
CA TRP A 213 -2.25 -4.39 29.36
C TRP A 213 -3.67 -4.73 29.77
N THR A 214 -4.27 -3.85 30.55
CA THR A 214 -5.70 -3.87 30.89
C THR A 214 -6.39 -2.63 30.35
N VAL A 215 -7.69 -2.71 30.08
CA VAL A 215 -8.49 -1.54 29.66
C VAL A 215 -8.43 -0.41 30.70
N ALA A 216 -8.34 -0.77 32.00
CA ALA A 216 -8.24 0.23 33.08
C ALA A 216 -6.93 1.03 33.00
N GLN A 217 -5.79 0.38 32.81
CA GLN A 217 -4.49 1.03 32.67
C GLN A 217 -4.43 1.94 31.42
N LEU A 218 -4.98 1.47 30.31
CA LEU A 218 -5.05 2.27 29.07
C LEU A 218 -5.98 3.47 29.20
N ALA A 219 -7.08 3.30 29.94
CA ALA A 219 -8.01 4.39 30.22
C ALA A 219 -7.37 5.46 31.13
N GLU A 220 -6.58 5.07 32.11
CA GLU A 220 -5.80 5.98 32.96
C GLU A 220 -4.82 6.80 32.13
N ILE A 221 -4.05 6.18 31.23
CA ILE A 221 -3.12 6.86 30.31
C ILE A 221 -3.86 7.87 29.42
N ALA A 222 -5.08 7.51 28.97
CA ALA A 222 -5.92 8.38 28.15
C ALA A 222 -6.65 9.50 28.97
N ALA A 223 -6.50 9.50 30.30
CA ALA A 223 -7.25 10.35 31.23
C ALA A 223 -8.78 10.25 31.00
N LEU A 224 -9.29 9.02 30.89
CA LEU A 224 -10.71 8.70 30.69
C LEU A 224 -11.17 7.63 31.70
N SER A 225 -12.49 7.57 31.94
CA SER A 225 -13.06 6.41 32.62
C SER A 225 -12.94 5.16 31.73
N ARG A 226 -12.97 3.96 32.32
CA ARG A 226 -12.87 2.69 31.60
C ARG A 226 -13.91 2.57 30.48
N SER A 227 -15.15 2.92 30.74
CA SER A 227 -16.22 2.88 29.74
C SER A 227 -16.02 3.92 28.63
N ALA A 228 -15.73 5.18 29.00
CA ALA A 228 -15.48 6.24 28.04
C ALA A 228 -14.28 5.93 27.11
N PHE A 229 -13.21 5.35 27.67
CA PHE A 229 -12.07 4.89 26.87
C PHE A 229 -12.46 3.78 25.91
N PHE A 230 -13.14 2.74 26.38
CA PHE A 230 -13.56 1.60 25.57
C PHE A 230 -14.44 2.04 24.39
N ASP A 231 -15.45 2.87 24.66
CA ASP A 231 -16.38 3.37 23.64
C ASP A 231 -15.66 4.29 22.63
N ARG A 232 -14.84 5.23 23.14
CA ARG A 232 -14.07 6.14 22.27
C ARG A 232 -13.08 5.38 21.40
N PHE A 233 -12.33 4.44 22.00
CA PHE A 233 -11.35 3.63 21.27
C PHE A 233 -12.05 2.81 20.19
N THR A 234 -13.10 2.07 20.52
CA THR A 234 -13.83 1.21 19.58
C THR A 234 -14.42 2.03 18.42
N ARG A 235 -15.01 3.22 18.72
CA ARG A 235 -15.55 4.11 17.68
C ARG A 235 -14.45 4.73 16.81
N THR A 236 -13.29 5.05 17.37
CA THR A 236 -12.21 5.75 16.67
C THR A 236 -11.30 4.80 15.91
N VAL A 237 -10.93 3.65 16.54
CA VAL A 237 -10.03 2.65 15.95
C VAL A 237 -10.79 1.55 15.20
N GLY A 238 -12.11 1.42 15.42
CA GLY A 238 -12.95 0.44 14.73
C GLY A 238 -12.92 -0.96 15.33
N THR A 239 -12.18 -1.16 16.42
CA THR A 239 -12.06 -2.46 17.12
C THR A 239 -11.84 -2.23 18.63
N PRO A 240 -12.30 -3.14 19.51
CA PRO A 240 -12.03 -3.05 20.94
C PRO A 240 -10.53 -3.01 21.28
N PRO A 241 -10.11 -2.33 22.37
CA PRO A 241 -8.69 -2.14 22.70
C PRO A 241 -7.88 -3.43 22.81
N MET A 242 -8.42 -4.46 23.43
CA MET A 242 -7.70 -5.72 23.63
C MET A 242 -7.66 -6.58 22.35
N ASP A 243 -8.68 -6.48 21.50
CA ASP A 243 -8.69 -7.13 20.18
C ASP A 243 -7.68 -6.45 19.23
N TYR A 244 -7.54 -5.12 19.34
CA TYR A 244 -6.51 -4.38 18.64
C TYR A 244 -5.10 -4.86 19.06
N LEU A 245 -4.81 -4.94 20.36
CA LEU A 245 -3.53 -5.42 20.87
C LEU A 245 -3.26 -6.87 20.43
N LEU A 246 -4.27 -7.74 20.47
CA LEU A 246 -4.16 -9.11 20.00
C LEU A 246 -3.76 -9.16 18.51
N ARG A 247 -4.46 -8.42 17.65
CA ARG A 247 -4.14 -8.34 16.22
C ARG A 247 -2.72 -7.84 15.99
N TRP A 248 -2.32 -6.78 16.70
CA TRP A 248 -0.97 -6.23 16.60
C TRP A 248 0.11 -7.26 17.01
N ARG A 249 -0.09 -7.97 18.10
CA ARG A 249 0.78 -9.09 18.54
C ARG A 249 0.88 -10.19 17.47
N MET A 250 -0.22 -10.55 16.83
CA MET A 250 -0.23 -11.58 15.79
C MET A 250 0.52 -11.12 14.54
N GLU A 251 0.45 -9.84 14.16
CA GLU A 251 1.22 -9.32 13.04
C GLU A 251 2.72 -9.31 13.31
N ILE A 252 3.13 -8.90 14.52
CA ILE A 252 4.54 -9.02 14.95
C ILE A 252 4.98 -10.50 14.92
N ALA A 253 4.17 -11.41 15.45
CA ALA A 253 4.47 -12.84 15.45
C ALA A 253 4.64 -13.39 14.01
N LYS A 254 3.79 -13.00 13.08
CA LYS A 254 3.92 -13.37 11.67
C LYS A 254 5.25 -12.92 11.09
N SER A 255 5.66 -11.67 11.35
CA SER A 255 6.94 -11.13 10.89
C SER A 255 8.12 -11.90 11.47
N LEU A 256 8.16 -12.12 12.79
CA LEU A 256 9.22 -12.86 13.48
C LEU A 256 9.35 -14.30 12.97
N LEU A 257 8.23 -14.98 12.75
CA LEU A 257 8.21 -16.37 12.24
C LEU A 257 8.72 -16.49 10.80
N ARG A 258 8.34 -15.57 9.90
CA ARG A 258 8.65 -15.67 8.47
C ARG A 258 9.97 -15.04 8.09
N HIS A 259 10.22 -13.83 8.57
CA HIS A 259 11.38 -13.05 8.12
C HIS A 259 12.61 -13.26 8.99
N GLU A 260 12.40 -13.37 10.29
CA GLU A 260 13.50 -13.59 11.23
C GLU A 260 13.74 -15.09 11.51
N ARG A 261 12.83 -15.97 11.04
CA ARG A 261 12.86 -17.42 11.24
C ARG A 261 13.05 -17.81 12.70
N MET A 262 12.47 -17.02 13.59
CA MET A 262 12.60 -17.19 15.03
C MET A 262 11.85 -18.44 15.51
N ALA A 263 12.38 -19.11 16.54
CA ALA A 263 11.71 -20.27 17.14
C ALA A 263 10.35 -19.85 17.78
N VAL A 264 9.36 -20.75 17.70
CA VAL A 264 8.00 -20.46 18.17
C VAL A 264 7.97 -20.08 19.66
N ALA A 265 8.88 -20.65 20.46
CA ALA A 265 9.00 -20.33 21.90
C ALA A 265 9.42 -18.86 22.09
N ASP A 266 10.47 -18.43 21.38
CA ASP A 266 11.01 -17.07 21.46
C ASP A 266 10.00 -16.04 20.95
N VAL A 267 9.27 -16.38 19.86
CA VAL A 267 8.17 -15.53 19.36
C VAL A 267 7.09 -15.37 20.42
N SER A 268 6.68 -16.47 21.06
CA SER A 268 5.67 -16.45 22.12
C SER A 268 6.02 -15.44 23.22
N GLU A 269 7.25 -15.45 23.69
CA GLU A 269 7.75 -14.54 24.72
C GLU A 269 7.78 -13.09 24.19
N ARG A 270 8.31 -12.87 23.00
CA ARG A 270 8.41 -11.53 22.39
C ARG A 270 7.08 -10.84 22.13
N VAL A 271 6.01 -11.59 21.96
CA VAL A 271 4.66 -11.03 21.77
C VAL A 271 3.82 -11.08 23.06
N GLY A 272 4.45 -11.36 24.22
CA GLY A 272 3.85 -11.22 25.55
C GLY A 272 2.93 -12.37 25.96
N TYR A 273 3.22 -13.60 25.53
CA TYR A 273 2.54 -14.80 25.99
C TYR A 273 3.42 -15.55 27.01
N GLY A 274 2.83 -15.89 28.14
CA GLY A 274 3.52 -16.63 29.21
C GLY A 274 3.77 -18.11 28.90
N SER A 275 3.18 -18.66 27.81
CA SER A 275 3.46 -20.02 27.36
C SER A 275 3.28 -20.16 25.85
N THR A 276 4.13 -21.00 25.26
CA THR A 276 4.10 -21.32 23.82
C THR A 276 2.80 -22.01 23.40
N SER A 277 2.17 -22.79 24.32
CA SER A 277 0.89 -23.45 24.05
C SER A 277 -0.25 -22.45 23.92
N THR A 278 -0.37 -21.50 24.86
CA THR A 278 -1.37 -20.43 24.82
C THR A 278 -1.20 -19.55 23.57
N PHE A 279 0.04 -19.20 23.24
CA PHE A 279 0.36 -18.49 22.01
C PHE A 279 -0.09 -19.28 20.77
N SER A 280 0.27 -20.57 20.67
CA SER A 280 -0.06 -21.39 19.50
C SER A 280 -1.55 -21.53 19.28
N VAL A 281 -2.35 -21.63 20.33
CA VAL A 281 -3.82 -21.64 20.26
C VAL A 281 -4.34 -20.29 19.76
N ALA A 282 -3.89 -19.17 20.33
CA ALA A 282 -4.30 -17.83 19.95
C ALA A 282 -3.91 -17.52 18.48
N PHE A 283 -2.68 -17.87 18.09
CA PHE A 283 -2.18 -17.69 16.75
C PHE A 283 -2.99 -18.52 15.72
N SER A 284 -3.22 -19.80 16.01
CA SER A 284 -4.00 -20.69 15.12
C SER A 284 -5.42 -20.22 14.95
N ARG A 285 -6.05 -19.70 16.02
CA ARG A 285 -7.41 -19.14 15.98
C ARG A 285 -7.46 -17.87 15.13
N HIS A 286 -6.42 -17.03 15.19
CA HIS A 286 -6.38 -15.75 14.49
C HIS A 286 -5.93 -15.90 13.03
N VAL A 287 -4.93 -16.76 12.76
CA VAL A 287 -4.27 -16.90 11.46
C VAL A 287 -4.82 -18.07 10.65
N GLY A 288 -5.57 -18.99 11.27
CA GLY A 288 -6.14 -20.18 10.62
C GLY A 288 -5.17 -21.36 10.50
N GLN A 289 -3.94 -21.23 10.95
CA GLN A 289 -2.92 -22.30 10.94
C GLN A 289 -1.94 -22.17 12.08
N SER A 290 -1.25 -23.29 12.44
CA SER A 290 -0.28 -23.28 13.53
C SER A 290 0.94 -22.42 13.22
N PRO A 291 1.62 -21.84 14.25
CA PRO A 291 2.82 -21.04 14.08
C PRO A 291 3.93 -21.76 13.29
N SER A 292 4.17 -23.04 13.58
CA SER A 292 5.19 -23.84 12.93
C SER A 292 4.87 -24.12 11.45
N ARG A 293 3.59 -24.28 11.10
CA ARG A 293 3.15 -24.41 9.71
C ARG A 293 3.31 -23.07 8.97
N TYR A 294 2.87 -21.98 9.60
CA TYR A 294 2.99 -20.64 9.06
C TYR A 294 4.46 -20.26 8.76
N ALA A 295 5.39 -20.64 9.64
CA ALA A 295 6.82 -20.40 9.44
C ALA A 295 7.40 -21.19 8.25
N ARG A 296 6.89 -22.40 7.99
CA ARG A 296 7.37 -23.27 6.89
C ARG A 296 6.79 -22.93 5.53
N ASP A 297 5.49 -22.58 5.49
CA ASP A 297 4.74 -22.44 4.24
C ASP A 297 5.16 -21.18 3.44
N GLY A 298 6.10 -20.38 3.90
CA GLY A 298 6.57 -19.16 3.21
C GLY A 298 5.42 -18.15 2.96
N PRO A 299 5.68 -16.94 2.50
CA PRO A 299 4.61 -16.12 1.95
C PRO A 299 3.99 -16.89 0.78
N PRO A 300 2.65 -16.85 0.61
CA PRO A 300 2.08 -17.27 -0.66
C PRO A 300 2.92 -16.55 -1.70
N VAL A 301 3.53 -17.31 -2.60
CA VAL A 301 4.33 -16.75 -3.67
C VAL A 301 3.36 -15.82 -4.38
N ALA A 302 3.35 -14.53 -3.99
CA ALA A 302 2.99 -13.51 -4.92
C ALA A 302 3.97 -13.80 -6.04
N GLN A 303 3.48 -14.44 -7.11
CA GLN A 303 4.27 -14.64 -8.29
C GLN A 303 4.81 -13.25 -8.58
N ALA A 304 6.04 -13.03 -8.12
CA ALA A 304 6.86 -11.99 -8.67
C ALA A 304 6.77 -12.29 -10.16
N ALA A 305 5.99 -11.51 -10.88
CA ALA A 305 6.03 -11.52 -12.32
C ALA A 305 7.50 -11.37 -12.61
N THR A 306 8.13 -12.49 -12.92
CA THR A 306 9.55 -12.55 -13.26
C THR A 306 9.65 -11.54 -14.37
N LEU A 307 10.34 -10.44 -14.09
CA LEU A 307 10.71 -9.46 -15.09
C LEU A 307 11.62 -10.20 -16.07
N VAL A 308 11.00 -10.91 -17.01
CA VAL A 308 11.71 -11.43 -18.18
C VAL A 308 12.03 -10.20 -19.00
N THR A 309 13.22 -9.70 -18.79
CA THR A 309 13.87 -8.75 -19.68
C THR A 309 14.14 -9.48 -20.98
N THR A 310 13.16 -9.50 -21.87
CA THR A 310 13.38 -9.94 -23.26
C THR A 310 14.10 -8.78 -23.94
N PRO A 311 15.36 -8.97 -24.38
CA PRO A 311 16.04 -7.91 -25.12
C PRO A 311 15.26 -7.63 -26.41
N ILE A 312 14.93 -6.36 -26.63
CA ILE A 312 14.36 -5.89 -27.89
C ILE A 312 15.36 -6.24 -28.99
N ARG A 313 15.02 -7.19 -29.86
CA ARG A 313 15.71 -7.38 -31.14
C ARG A 313 15.54 -6.07 -31.91
N ARG A 314 16.64 -5.37 -32.12
CA ARG A 314 16.71 -4.36 -33.16
C ARG A 314 16.56 -5.09 -34.51
N ASP A 315 15.46 -4.86 -35.19
CA ASP A 315 15.26 -5.25 -36.54
C ASP A 315 16.18 -4.34 -37.43
N GLU A 316 17.37 -4.87 -37.70
CA GLU A 316 18.24 -4.28 -38.70
C GLU A 316 17.60 -4.55 -40.06
N GLY A 317 16.86 -3.53 -40.55
CA GLY A 317 16.34 -3.52 -41.91
C GLY A 317 17.46 -3.72 -42.91
N LYS A 318 17.62 -4.93 -43.43
CA LYS A 318 18.37 -5.19 -44.64
C LYS A 318 17.66 -4.57 -45.84
N SER A 319 18.08 -3.39 -46.22
CA SER A 319 17.88 -2.87 -47.56
C SER A 319 18.65 -3.77 -48.53
N MET A 320 17.92 -4.61 -49.25
CA MET A 320 18.46 -5.33 -50.39
C MET A 320 18.10 -4.50 -51.62
N ILE A 321 19.04 -3.66 -52.04
CA ILE A 321 19.01 -3.05 -53.38
C ILE A 321 19.47 -4.12 -54.33
N ASP A 322 18.55 -4.65 -55.10
CA ASP A 322 18.86 -5.52 -56.24
C ASP A 322 19.14 -4.62 -57.49
N ALA A 323 20.38 -4.55 -57.83
CA ALA A 323 20.86 -3.93 -59.05
C ALA A 323 21.21 -5.05 -60.03
N SER A 324 20.28 -5.37 -60.90
CA SER A 324 20.63 -6.02 -62.17
C SER A 324 19.46 -6.00 -63.15
N SER A 325 19.53 -5.13 -64.16
CA SER A 325 19.41 -5.53 -65.56
C SER A 325 19.38 -4.29 -66.45
N VAL A 326 20.54 -4.04 -66.99
CA VAL A 326 20.71 -3.31 -68.24
C VAL A 326 20.55 -4.31 -69.37
N LEU A 327 19.69 -4.03 -70.28
CA LEU A 327 19.88 -4.03 -71.74
C LEU A 327 18.66 -3.40 -72.39
#